data_71fd04e10fe3ad939c2ac3157caf67d0
#
_entry.id   71fd04e10fe3ad939c2ac3157caf67d0
#
_cell.length_a   1.000
_cell.length_b   1.000
_cell.length_c   1.000
_cell.angle_alpha   90.00
_cell.angle_beta   90.00
_cell.angle_gamma   90.00
#
_symmetry.space_group_name_H-M   'P 1'
#
loop_
_entity.id
_entity.type
_entity.pdbx_description
1 polymer ?
#
loop_
_entity_poly.entity_id
_entity_poly.type
_entity_poly.pdbx_seq_one_letter_code
_entity_poly.pdbx_strand_id
1 'polypeptide(L)'
;MGAFFKKVLYAVGANLLSLLVSVLTTLIVPKFFGDAVEQYGYLKIYLFYVGYIGFFHLGWCDGIFLRDGGKQWSELDKPLYAGQFRLLSLMQLAVGAFGCIFASDADYQFIFVAIGVNVLVYLPRTMLAYYLQTTNRIKEYSSITTAGRSVYGISIVLILLFFTRSYKHFVIGDIIGKTVALFVAVWWCRDIVLKTKSAPLKATFKEAGVNISVGIKLLFANIASMLVTGIVQWGIQAKWDVATYGKISFTLSISNLLLQFISAVALVLYPTLRRTNRESLTGIYCVLRNVLMVPTLGFLAAYYPVELLLSYWLPQYAESMRYMAILFPVCIYAAKNTLLVNTYLNVCRMEKKMLYINLASVAVAALTTAVSVFALRNLTLAMISVVVNQMFCCITGEIVLSKRMNVAVAKDNVLEVLLTVLFVGVNRFIGGWTGVALYCAGYVLYLALKSRDIKETFRNLKALRNGKTEDKNGTD
;
A
#
# COMPACT_ATOMS: atom_id res chain seq x y z
N MET A 1 -9.83 -3.39 -28.83
CA MET A 1 -10.54 -3.26 -27.54
C MET A 1 -10.58 -4.55 -26.72
N GLY A 2 -10.91 -5.72 -27.27
CA GLY A 2 -11.05 -6.94 -26.47
C GLY A 2 -9.81 -7.46 -25.74
N ALA A 3 -8.61 -7.32 -26.31
CA ALA A 3 -7.37 -7.78 -25.66
C ALA A 3 -6.94 -6.92 -24.46
N PHE A 4 -7.15 -5.60 -24.54
CA PHE A 4 -6.90 -4.68 -23.44
C PHE A 4 -7.88 -4.93 -22.29
N PHE A 5 -9.17 -5.08 -22.59
CA PHE A 5 -10.19 -5.37 -21.59
C PHE A 5 -9.93 -6.67 -20.85
N LYS A 6 -9.50 -7.74 -21.56
CA LYS A 6 -9.09 -9.01 -20.93
C LYS A 6 -7.91 -8.83 -19.96
N LYS A 7 -6.89 -8.04 -20.32
CA LYS A 7 -5.75 -7.77 -19.42
C LYS A 7 -6.18 -7.03 -18.16
N VAL A 8 -7.07 -6.04 -18.29
CA VAL A 8 -7.66 -5.32 -17.15
C VAL A 8 -8.45 -6.28 -16.26
N LEU A 9 -9.25 -7.17 -16.85
CA LEU A 9 -10.05 -8.15 -16.11
C LEU A 9 -9.16 -9.13 -15.29
N TYR A 10 -8.05 -9.59 -15.86
CA TYR A 10 -7.08 -10.42 -15.10
C TYR A 10 -6.45 -9.68 -13.93
N ALA A 11 -6.06 -8.42 -14.13
CA ALA A 11 -5.48 -7.61 -13.05
C ALA A 11 -6.52 -7.30 -11.94
N VAL A 12 -7.76 -7.00 -12.32
CA VAL A 12 -8.87 -6.76 -11.37
C VAL A 12 -9.20 -8.04 -10.62
N GLY A 13 -9.27 -9.19 -11.29
CA GLY A 13 -9.52 -10.48 -10.64
C GLY A 13 -8.45 -10.85 -9.62
N ALA A 14 -7.17 -10.64 -9.93
CA ALA A 14 -6.06 -10.87 -8.99
C ALA A 14 -6.13 -9.92 -7.77
N ASN A 15 -6.56 -8.67 -7.97
CA ASN A 15 -6.75 -7.71 -6.88
C ASN A 15 -7.95 -8.05 -6.00
N LEU A 16 -9.07 -8.49 -6.59
CA LEU A 16 -10.24 -8.95 -5.83
C LEU A 16 -9.91 -10.17 -4.95
N LEU A 17 -9.16 -11.13 -5.48
CA LEU A 17 -8.70 -12.27 -4.67
C LEU A 17 -7.79 -11.83 -3.54
N SER A 18 -6.85 -10.90 -3.80
CA SER A 18 -5.99 -10.34 -2.76
C SER A 18 -6.79 -9.63 -1.67
N LEU A 19 -7.86 -8.94 -2.05
CA LEU A 19 -8.77 -8.28 -1.13
C LEU A 19 -9.54 -9.29 -0.29
N LEU A 20 -10.06 -10.37 -0.88
CA LEU A 20 -10.74 -11.45 -0.14
C LEU A 20 -9.80 -12.08 0.91
N VAL A 21 -8.57 -12.41 0.52
CA VAL A 21 -7.56 -12.92 1.46
C VAL A 21 -7.24 -11.90 2.56
N SER A 22 -7.18 -10.61 2.24
CA SER A 22 -6.99 -9.55 3.25
C SER A 22 -8.18 -9.44 4.21
N VAL A 23 -9.40 -9.60 3.73
CA VAL A 23 -10.62 -9.64 4.57
C VAL A 23 -10.55 -10.84 5.52
N LEU A 24 -10.24 -12.04 5.02
CA LEU A 24 -10.07 -13.24 5.85
C LEU A 24 -9.01 -13.02 6.93
N THR A 25 -7.85 -12.51 6.56
CA THR A 25 -6.72 -12.30 7.48
C THR A 25 -7.03 -11.21 8.53
N THR A 26 -7.86 -10.22 8.17
CA THR A 26 -8.12 -9.09 9.05
C THR A 26 -9.35 -9.29 9.94
N LEU A 27 -10.39 -9.98 9.46
CA LEU A 27 -11.65 -10.14 10.21
C LEU A 27 -11.84 -11.55 10.81
N ILE A 28 -11.43 -12.59 10.09
CA ILE A 28 -11.70 -13.97 10.51
C ILE A 28 -10.55 -14.51 11.37
N VAL A 29 -9.30 -14.28 10.98
CA VAL A 29 -8.14 -14.79 11.73
C VAL A 29 -8.08 -14.25 13.17
N PRO A 30 -8.32 -12.94 13.48
CA PRO A 30 -8.39 -12.48 14.86
C PRO A 30 -9.50 -13.16 15.68
N LYS A 31 -10.64 -13.46 15.05
CA LYS A 31 -11.76 -14.19 15.68
C LYS A 31 -11.34 -15.62 16.04
N PHE A 32 -10.60 -16.27 15.15
CA PHE A 32 -10.09 -17.61 15.39
C PHE A 32 -9.13 -17.70 16.58
N PHE A 33 -8.26 -16.71 16.75
CA PHE A 33 -7.37 -16.67 17.92
C PHE A 33 -8.12 -16.42 19.23
N GLY A 34 -9.28 -15.78 19.20
CA GLY A 34 -10.06 -15.48 20.41
C GLY A 34 -9.25 -14.61 21.37
N ASP A 35 -9.18 -15.04 22.66
CA ASP A 35 -8.48 -14.29 23.71
C ASP A 35 -6.96 -14.33 23.58
N ALA A 36 -6.39 -15.22 22.75
CA ALA A 36 -4.96 -15.28 22.47
C ALA A 36 -4.50 -14.17 21.50
N VAL A 37 -4.73 -12.91 21.88
CA VAL A 37 -4.42 -11.71 21.06
C VAL A 37 -2.94 -11.64 20.67
N GLU A 38 -2.04 -12.16 21.49
CA GLU A 38 -0.61 -12.24 21.22
C GLU A 38 -0.28 -13.03 19.95
N GLN A 39 -1.03 -14.12 19.68
CA GLN A 39 -0.85 -14.91 18.46
C GLN A 39 -1.10 -14.08 17.21
N TYR A 40 -2.11 -13.21 17.25
CA TYR A 40 -2.33 -12.25 16.18
C TYR A 40 -1.23 -11.18 16.11
N GLY A 41 -0.73 -10.75 17.27
CA GLY A 41 0.39 -9.82 17.36
C GLY A 41 1.65 -10.37 16.68
N TYR A 42 2.06 -11.62 16.98
CA TYR A 42 3.19 -12.29 16.31
C TYR A 42 2.98 -12.42 14.79
N LEU A 43 1.76 -12.78 14.36
CA LEU A 43 1.44 -12.82 12.94
C LEU A 43 1.61 -11.44 12.28
N LYS A 44 1.19 -10.36 12.97
CA LYS A 44 1.32 -8.98 12.46
C LYS A 44 2.77 -8.50 12.45
N ILE A 45 3.60 -8.89 13.43
CA ILE A 45 5.05 -8.64 13.43
C ILE A 45 5.70 -9.29 12.21
N TYR A 46 5.39 -10.56 11.95
CA TYR A 46 5.88 -11.26 10.76
C TYR A 46 5.46 -10.54 9.47
N LEU A 47 4.17 -10.23 9.30
CA LEU A 47 3.66 -9.55 8.10
C LEU A 47 4.25 -8.14 7.93
N PHE A 48 4.52 -7.44 9.03
CA PHE A 48 5.18 -6.14 9.01
C PHE A 48 6.57 -6.24 8.39
N TYR A 49 7.44 -7.11 8.91
CA TYR A 49 8.79 -7.27 8.36
C TYR A 49 8.80 -7.86 6.94
N VAL A 50 7.90 -8.79 6.64
CA VAL A 50 7.73 -9.34 5.28
C VAL A 50 7.36 -8.25 4.27
N GLY A 51 6.63 -7.22 4.69
CA GLY A 51 6.33 -6.06 3.85
C GLY A 51 7.60 -5.33 3.35
N TYR A 52 8.70 -5.40 4.10
CA TYR A 52 9.97 -4.73 3.75
C TYR A 52 10.95 -5.61 2.97
N ILE A 53 10.69 -6.90 2.82
CA ILE A 53 11.58 -7.84 2.10
C ILE A 53 11.85 -7.36 0.66
N GLY A 54 10.85 -6.77 0.00
CA GLY A 54 10.99 -6.25 -1.36
C GLY A 54 12.20 -5.32 -1.55
N PHE A 55 12.65 -4.65 -0.51
CA PHE A 55 13.76 -3.69 -0.60
C PHE A 55 15.13 -4.35 -0.75
N PHE A 56 15.27 -5.61 -0.40
CA PHE A 56 16.54 -6.34 -0.53
C PHE A 56 16.96 -6.65 -1.97
N HIS A 57 16.12 -6.34 -2.98
CA HIS A 57 16.59 -6.35 -4.38
C HIS A 57 17.33 -5.06 -4.78
N LEU A 58 17.52 -4.08 -3.87
CA LEU A 58 18.30 -2.85 -4.04
C LEU A 58 17.90 -2.02 -5.27
N GLY A 59 16.62 -2.06 -5.70
CA GLY A 59 16.16 -1.37 -6.91
C GLY A 59 16.46 -2.11 -8.22
N TRP A 60 17.08 -3.28 -8.17
CA TRP A 60 17.46 -4.04 -9.36
C TRP A 60 16.26 -4.35 -10.25
N CYS A 61 15.18 -4.87 -9.68
CA CYS A 61 13.94 -5.16 -10.41
C CYS A 61 13.30 -3.89 -10.99
N ASP A 62 13.30 -2.80 -10.20
CA ASP A 62 12.78 -1.51 -10.65
C ASP A 62 13.59 -0.96 -11.84
N GLY A 63 14.92 -1.12 -11.81
CA GLY A 63 15.80 -0.71 -12.90
C GLY A 63 15.53 -1.45 -14.19
N ILE A 64 15.35 -2.77 -14.13
CA ILE A 64 14.93 -3.59 -15.28
C ILE A 64 13.61 -3.07 -15.86
N PHE A 65 12.62 -2.82 -15.00
CA PHE A 65 11.33 -2.32 -15.43
C PHE A 65 11.41 -0.94 -16.10
N LEU A 66 12.23 -0.03 -15.56
CA LEU A 66 12.37 1.32 -16.11
C LEU A 66 13.12 1.36 -17.44
N ARG A 67 14.14 0.49 -17.61
CA ARG A 67 15.00 0.50 -18.81
C ARG A 67 14.41 -0.33 -19.96
N ASP A 68 13.84 -1.46 -19.62
CA ASP A 68 13.40 -2.43 -20.61
C ASP A 68 11.88 -2.47 -20.80
N GLY A 69 11.14 -1.59 -20.08
CA GLY A 69 9.69 -1.50 -20.16
C GLY A 69 9.18 -1.24 -21.57
N GLY A 70 8.35 -2.14 -22.09
CA GLY A 70 7.79 -2.09 -23.44
C GLY A 70 8.48 -2.99 -24.45
N LYS A 71 9.64 -3.61 -24.13
CA LYS A 71 10.26 -4.61 -24.97
C LYS A 71 9.38 -5.84 -25.13
N GLN A 72 9.51 -6.54 -26.27
CA GLN A 72 8.90 -7.84 -26.45
C GLN A 72 9.75 -8.94 -25.80
N TRP A 73 9.13 -10.07 -25.44
CA TRP A 73 9.82 -11.21 -24.81
C TRP A 73 10.95 -11.78 -25.67
N SER A 74 10.81 -11.70 -26.98
CA SER A 74 11.83 -12.13 -27.98
C SER A 74 13.03 -11.20 -28.05
N GLU A 75 12.89 -9.94 -27.66
CA GLU A 75 13.93 -8.91 -27.71
C GLU A 75 14.83 -8.91 -26.44
N LEU A 76 14.47 -9.73 -25.44
CA LEU A 76 15.27 -9.85 -24.23
C LEU A 76 16.57 -10.61 -24.50
N ASP A 77 17.68 -10.10 -23.99
CA ASP A 77 18.95 -10.83 -23.91
C ASP A 77 18.85 -11.93 -22.84
N LYS A 78 18.27 -13.09 -23.24
CA LYS A 78 17.98 -14.19 -22.32
C LYS A 78 19.20 -14.66 -21.52
N PRO A 79 20.42 -14.79 -22.07
CA PRO A 79 21.63 -15.09 -21.30
C PRO A 79 21.91 -14.11 -20.18
N LEU A 80 21.74 -12.82 -20.45
CA LEU A 80 21.97 -11.76 -19.48
C LEU A 80 20.90 -11.77 -18.37
N TYR A 81 19.62 -11.96 -18.73
CA TYR A 81 18.51 -12.10 -17.78
C TYR A 81 18.65 -13.35 -16.90
N ALA A 82 19.10 -14.49 -17.49
CA ALA A 82 19.38 -15.71 -16.73
C ALA A 82 20.54 -15.52 -15.74
N GLY A 83 21.57 -14.81 -16.15
CA GLY A 83 22.69 -14.43 -15.26
C GLY A 83 22.24 -13.58 -14.09
N GLN A 84 21.47 -12.52 -14.36
CA GLN A 84 20.94 -11.62 -13.32
C GLN A 84 20.02 -12.35 -12.34
N PHE A 85 19.13 -13.23 -12.82
CA PHE A 85 18.28 -14.05 -11.96
C PHE A 85 19.07 -14.94 -11.00
N ARG A 86 20.10 -15.66 -11.52
CA ARG A 86 20.95 -16.53 -10.69
C ARG A 86 21.78 -15.74 -9.70
N LEU A 87 22.33 -14.59 -10.12
CA LEU A 87 23.11 -13.72 -9.26
C LEU A 87 22.25 -13.15 -8.11
N LEU A 88 21.03 -12.67 -8.42
CA LEU A 88 20.09 -12.22 -7.37
C LEU A 88 19.76 -13.37 -6.40
N SER A 89 19.44 -14.55 -6.93
CA SER A 89 19.09 -15.70 -6.10
C SER A 89 20.23 -16.11 -5.17
N LEU A 90 21.49 -16.09 -5.64
CA LEU A 90 22.67 -16.33 -4.80
C LEU A 90 22.86 -15.25 -3.73
N MET A 91 22.68 -13.98 -4.09
CA MET A 91 22.76 -12.88 -3.12
C MET A 91 21.71 -13.04 -2.01
N GLN A 92 20.51 -13.50 -2.36
CA GLN A 92 19.44 -13.72 -1.37
C GLN A 92 19.72 -14.90 -0.43
N LEU A 93 20.51 -15.89 -0.81
CA LEU A 93 20.98 -16.94 0.12
C LEU A 93 21.79 -16.34 1.29
N ALA A 94 22.68 -15.41 1.01
CA ALA A 94 23.45 -14.72 2.05
C ALA A 94 22.54 -13.85 2.94
N VAL A 95 21.62 -13.07 2.34
CA VAL A 95 20.69 -12.24 3.10
C VAL A 95 19.74 -13.06 3.95
N GLY A 96 19.20 -14.16 3.42
CA GLY A 96 18.29 -15.06 4.14
C GLY A 96 18.98 -15.76 5.32
N ALA A 97 20.23 -16.21 5.11
CA ALA A 97 21.01 -16.84 6.18
C ALA A 97 21.34 -15.85 7.32
N PHE A 98 21.66 -14.59 6.99
CA PHE A 98 21.92 -13.54 7.96
C PHE A 98 20.72 -13.25 8.85
N GLY A 99 19.49 -13.27 8.29
CA GLY A 99 18.26 -13.09 9.06
C GLY A 99 18.01 -14.15 10.14
N CYS A 100 18.62 -15.33 10.02
CA CYS A 100 18.44 -16.43 10.98
C CYS A 100 19.25 -16.26 12.31
N ILE A 101 20.15 -15.27 12.39
CA ILE A 101 21.15 -15.17 13.49
C ILE A 101 20.64 -14.30 14.66
N PHE A 102 19.57 -13.54 14.52
CA PHE A 102 19.27 -12.38 15.37
C PHE A 102 18.11 -12.52 16.36
N ALA A 103 17.83 -13.66 16.97
CA ALA A 103 16.79 -13.69 17.99
C ALA A 103 17.11 -14.53 19.21
N SER A 104 16.87 -13.97 20.39
CA SER A 104 17.04 -14.61 21.69
C SER A 104 15.78 -15.33 22.20
N ASP A 105 14.60 -14.97 21.69
CA ASP A 105 13.31 -15.56 22.06
C ASP A 105 12.81 -16.51 20.97
N ALA A 106 12.20 -17.64 21.36
CA ALA A 106 11.79 -18.71 20.45
C ALA A 106 10.78 -18.27 19.37
N ASP A 107 9.83 -17.38 19.71
CA ASP A 107 8.84 -16.89 18.75
C ASP A 107 9.45 -15.87 17.80
N TYR A 108 10.30 -14.96 18.27
CA TYR A 108 11.05 -14.05 17.38
C TYR A 108 12.04 -14.82 16.53
N GLN A 109 12.71 -15.85 17.05
CA GLN A 109 13.59 -16.71 16.27
C GLN A 109 12.83 -17.37 15.11
N PHE A 110 11.65 -17.95 15.38
CA PHE A 110 10.80 -18.52 14.34
C PHE A 110 10.41 -17.48 13.28
N ILE A 111 10.03 -16.26 13.70
CA ILE A 111 9.67 -15.16 12.81
C ILE A 111 10.85 -14.77 11.90
N PHE A 112 12.04 -14.59 12.46
CA PHE A 112 13.21 -14.18 11.67
C PHE A 112 13.69 -15.29 10.73
N VAL A 113 13.65 -16.56 11.15
CA VAL A 113 13.88 -17.69 10.24
C VAL A 113 12.86 -17.71 9.09
N ALA A 114 11.58 -17.52 9.40
CA ALA A 114 10.53 -17.45 8.40
C ALA A 114 10.72 -16.27 7.42
N ILE A 115 11.21 -15.11 7.93
CA ILE A 115 11.57 -13.97 7.09
C ILE A 115 12.75 -14.32 6.16
N GLY A 116 13.79 -14.99 6.69
CA GLY A 116 14.92 -15.49 5.90
C GLY A 116 14.47 -16.40 4.76
N VAL A 117 13.60 -17.38 5.05
CA VAL A 117 12.99 -18.24 4.03
C VAL A 117 12.18 -17.45 3.02
N ASN A 118 11.43 -16.44 3.48
CA ASN A 118 10.69 -15.56 2.57
C ASN A 118 11.59 -14.79 1.61
N VAL A 119 12.73 -14.30 2.07
CA VAL A 119 13.70 -13.62 1.20
C VAL A 119 14.11 -14.53 0.04
N LEU A 120 14.40 -15.81 0.32
CA LEU A 120 14.81 -16.81 -0.67
C LEU A 120 13.74 -17.10 -1.71
N VAL A 121 12.48 -17.03 -1.34
CA VAL A 121 11.35 -17.37 -2.21
C VAL A 121 10.79 -16.13 -2.93
N TYR A 122 10.59 -15.06 -2.17
CA TYR A 122 9.87 -13.89 -2.64
C TYR A 122 10.66 -13.05 -3.65
N LEU A 123 11.97 -12.86 -3.44
CA LEU A 123 12.76 -11.99 -4.29
C LEU A 123 13.06 -12.59 -5.67
N PRO A 124 13.45 -13.87 -5.82
CA PRO A 124 13.55 -14.51 -7.14
C PRO A 124 12.20 -14.50 -7.87
N ARG A 125 11.12 -14.84 -7.17
CA ARG A 125 9.76 -14.74 -7.73
C ARG A 125 9.45 -13.32 -8.21
N THR A 126 9.82 -12.31 -7.45
CA THR A 126 9.59 -10.90 -7.78
C THR A 126 10.35 -10.51 -9.05
N MET A 127 11.61 -10.90 -9.19
CA MET A 127 12.39 -10.63 -10.39
C MET A 127 11.76 -11.22 -11.65
N LEU A 128 11.31 -12.48 -11.58
CA LEU A 128 10.61 -13.11 -12.71
C LEU A 128 9.27 -12.43 -13.02
N ALA A 129 8.55 -11.99 -12.01
CA ALA A 129 7.32 -11.22 -12.18
C ALA A 129 7.59 -9.88 -12.90
N TYR A 130 8.70 -9.19 -12.57
CA TYR A 130 9.11 -7.97 -13.26
C TYR A 130 9.48 -8.24 -14.73
N TYR A 131 10.13 -9.39 -15.07
CA TYR A 131 10.41 -9.76 -16.46
C TYR A 131 9.12 -9.87 -17.30
N LEU A 132 8.08 -10.50 -16.73
CA LEU A 132 6.78 -10.60 -17.38
C LEU A 132 6.06 -9.26 -17.49
N GLN A 133 6.14 -8.44 -16.45
CA GLN A 133 5.52 -7.12 -16.43
C GLN A 133 6.19 -6.17 -17.44
N THR A 134 7.51 -6.16 -17.50
CA THR A 134 8.33 -5.37 -18.44
C THR A 134 7.98 -5.68 -19.89
N THR A 135 7.71 -6.94 -20.20
CA THR A 135 7.34 -7.41 -21.55
C THR A 135 5.82 -7.43 -21.79
N ASN A 136 5.03 -6.75 -20.93
CA ASN A 136 3.56 -6.64 -21.07
C ASN A 136 2.81 -7.98 -21.08
N ARG A 137 3.40 -9.03 -20.48
CA ARG A 137 2.79 -10.35 -20.28
C ARG A 137 1.91 -10.36 -19.02
N ILE A 138 0.90 -9.50 -19.01
CA ILE A 138 0.08 -9.21 -17.82
C ILE A 138 -0.73 -10.44 -17.35
N LYS A 139 -1.16 -11.29 -18.26
CA LYS A 139 -1.88 -12.53 -17.90
C LYS A 139 -1.01 -13.46 -17.05
N GLU A 140 0.22 -13.70 -17.50
CA GLU A 140 1.19 -14.55 -16.81
C GLU A 140 1.64 -13.93 -15.50
N TYR A 141 1.90 -12.62 -15.48
CA TYR A 141 2.17 -11.85 -14.25
C TYR A 141 1.03 -11.99 -13.23
N SER A 142 -0.22 -11.79 -13.66
CA SER A 142 -1.39 -11.89 -12.78
C SER A 142 -1.57 -13.32 -12.26
N SER A 143 -1.28 -14.35 -13.06
CA SER A 143 -1.39 -15.76 -12.65
C SER A 143 -0.44 -16.10 -11.49
N ILE A 144 0.75 -15.51 -11.43
CA ILE A 144 1.70 -15.69 -10.32
C ILE A 144 1.08 -15.19 -9.01
N THR A 145 0.52 -13.96 -9.05
CA THR A 145 -0.12 -13.35 -7.89
C THR A 145 -1.36 -14.13 -7.47
N THR A 146 -2.20 -14.50 -8.43
CA THR A 146 -3.42 -15.28 -8.19
C THR A 146 -3.09 -16.63 -7.56
N ALA A 147 -2.14 -17.40 -8.11
CA ALA A 147 -1.75 -18.71 -7.58
C ALA A 147 -1.27 -18.63 -6.13
N GLY A 148 -0.37 -17.69 -5.83
CA GLY A 148 0.13 -17.51 -4.47
C GLY A 148 -0.96 -17.10 -3.48
N ARG A 149 -1.83 -16.16 -3.87
CA ARG A 149 -2.94 -15.70 -3.02
C ARG A 149 -4.03 -16.75 -2.84
N SER A 150 -4.34 -17.54 -3.88
CA SER A 150 -5.28 -18.67 -3.76
C SER A 150 -4.78 -19.71 -2.79
N VAL A 151 -3.53 -20.14 -2.92
CA VAL A 151 -2.94 -21.14 -2.02
C VAL A 151 -2.91 -20.64 -0.58
N TYR A 152 -2.51 -19.40 -0.36
CA TYR A 152 -2.55 -18.81 0.98
C TYR A 152 -3.97 -18.71 1.52
N GLY A 153 -4.95 -18.29 0.72
CA GLY A 153 -6.36 -18.24 1.12
C GLY A 153 -6.91 -19.63 1.48
N ILE A 154 -6.60 -20.64 0.67
CA ILE A 154 -6.95 -22.04 0.97
C ILE A 154 -6.27 -22.50 2.27
N SER A 155 -4.97 -22.20 2.44
CA SER A 155 -4.25 -22.52 3.68
C SER A 155 -4.90 -21.90 4.90
N ILE A 156 -5.36 -20.63 4.83
CA ILE A 156 -6.10 -19.98 5.93
C ILE A 156 -7.36 -20.80 6.26
N VAL A 157 -8.17 -21.17 5.25
CA VAL A 157 -9.41 -21.93 5.48
C VAL A 157 -9.11 -23.28 6.13
N LEU A 158 -8.09 -24.00 5.64
CA LEU A 158 -7.67 -25.29 6.22
C LEU A 158 -7.18 -25.14 7.67
N ILE A 159 -6.41 -24.08 7.96
CA ILE A 159 -5.93 -23.79 9.33
C ILE A 159 -7.11 -23.52 10.25
N LEU A 160 -8.08 -22.73 9.81
CA LEU A 160 -9.28 -22.42 10.61
C LEU A 160 -10.12 -23.67 10.94
N LEU A 161 -10.11 -24.69 10.07
CA LEU A 161 -10.93 -25.91 10.23
C LEU A 161 -10.20 -27.02 10.99
N PHE A 162 -8.89 -27.18 10.81
CA PHE A 162 -8.18 -28.39 11.20
C PHE A 162 -6.99 -28.19 12.15
N PHE A 163 -6.53 -26.93 12.34
CA PHE A 163 -5.30 -26.68 13.09
C PHE A 163 -5.53 -25.92 14.40
N THR A 164 -4.51 -25.93 15.25
CA THR A 164 -4.50 -25.22 16.53
C THR A 164 -4.35 -23.70 16.34
N ARG A 165 -4.75 -22.93 17.34
CA ARG A 165 -4.71 -21.45 17.35
C ARG A 165 -3.27 -20.92 17.50
N SER A 166 -2.38 -21.27 16.55
CA SER A 166 -1.00 -20.79 16.52
C SER A 166 -0.73 -19.97 15.28
N TYR A 167 -0.07 -18.82 15.45
CA TYR A 167 0.34 -17.95 14.34
C TYR A 167 1.30 -18.65 13.37
N LYS A 168 2.06 -19.64 13.84
CA LYS A 168 3.07 -20.39 13.07
C LYS A 168 2.46 -21.05 11.84
N HIS A 169 1.25 -21.59 11.96
CA HIS A 169 0.54 -22.20 10.84
C HIS A 169 0.23 -21.19 9.71
N PHE A 170 -0.19 -19.97 10.07
CA PHE A 170 -0.47 -18.90 9.10
C PHE A 170 0.80 -18.41 8.40
N VAL A 171 1.92 -18.34 9.13
CA VAL A 171 3.24 -18.02 8.59
C VAL A 171 3.68 -19.08 7.58
N ILE A 172 3.57 -20.37 7.94
CA ILE A 172 3.88 -21.48 7.03
C ILE A 172 2.98 -21.45 5.79
N GLY A 173 1.68 -21.20 5.96
CA GLY A 173 0.74 -21.05 4.87
C GLY A 173 1.09 -19.92 3.88
N ASP A 174 1.57 -18.77 4.39
CA ASP A 174 2.06 -17.67 3.57
C ASP A 174 3.32 -18.05 2.78
N ILE A 175 4.26 -18.74 3.41
CA ILE A 175 5.48 -19.25 2.76
C ILE A 175 5.12 -20.26 1.66
N ILE A 176 4.22 -21.21 1.93
CA ILE A 176 3.74 -22.18 0.93
C ILE A 176 3.12 -21.44 -0.26
N GLY A 177 2.24 -20.46 -0.02
CA GLY A 177 1.63 -19.67 -1.09
C GLY A 177 2.67 -18.96 -1.96
N LYS A 178 3.69 -18.33 -1.35
CA LYS A 178 4.78 -17.68 -2.09
C LYS A 178 5.66 -18.66 -2.84
N THR A 179 5.90 -19.85 -2.28
CA THR A 179 6.65 -20.91 -2.91
C THR A 179 5.94 -21.42 -4.18
N VAL A 180 4.64 -21.64 -4.11
CA VAL A 180 3.84 -21.98 -5.30
C VAL A 180 3.88 -20.85 -6.33
N ALA A 181 3.80 -19.59 -5.89
CA ALA A 181 3.95 -18.45 -6.79
C ALA A 181 5.32 -18.40 -7.48
N LEU A 182 6.41 -18.78 -6.78
CA LEU A 182 7.74 -18.92 -7.38
C LEU A 182 7.76 -20.03 -8.45
N PHE A 183 7.19 -21.20 -8.17
CA PHE A 183 7.11 -22.27 -9.17
C PHE A 183 6.34 -21.85 -10.41
N VAL A 184 5.22 -21.15 -10.25
CA VAL A 184 4.45 -20.60 -11.38
C VAL A 184 5.28 -19.56 -12.15
N ALA A 185 6.04 -18.72 -11.46
CA ALA A 185 6.93 -17.74 -12.10
C ALA A 185 8.05 -18.43 -12.90
N VAL A 186 8.70 -19.45 -12.33
CA VAL A 186 9.71 -20.26 -13.02
C VAL A 186 9.12 -20.98 -14.23
N TRP A 187 7.91 -21.51 -14.13
CA TRP A 187 7.21 -22.15 -15.25
C TRP A 187 7.01 -21.20 -16.43
N TRP A 188 6.55 -19.98 -16.17
CA TRP A 188 6.37 -18.99 -17.23
C TRP A 188 7.67 -18.43 -17.81
N CYS A 189 8.74 -18.40 -17.02
CA CYS A 189 10.06 -17.91 -17.41
C CYS A 189 11.06 -19.07 -17.67
N ARG A 190 10.58 -20.30 -17.85
CA ARG A 190 11.42 -21.52 -17.95
C ARG A 190 12.48 -21.47 -19.05
N ASP A 191 12.20 -20.77 -20.12
CA ASP A 191 13.15 -20.57 -21.22
C ASP A 191 14.37 -19.74 -20.77
N ILE A 192 14.18 -18.74 -19.89
CA ILE A 192 15.29 -17.96 -19.31
C ILE A 192 15.95 -18.73 -18.17
N VAL A 193 15.14 -19.26 -17.23
CA VAL A 193 15.67 -19.85 -15.98
C VAL A 193 16.35 -21.20 -16.19
N LEU A 194 15.71 -22.10 -16.97
CA LEU A 194 16.12 -23.50 -17.10
C LEU A 194 16.87 -23.80 -18.40
N LYS A 195 16.49 -23.17 -19.53
CA LYS A 195 16.99 -23.52 -20.85
C LYS A 195 18.17 -22.67 -21.31
N THR A 196 18.35 -21.47 -20.72
CA THR A 196 19.37 -20.53 -21.16
C THR A 196 20.60 -20.56 -20.24
N LYS A 197 21.80 -20.66 -20.83
CA LYS A 197 23.06 -20.47 -20.10
C LYS A 197 23.21 -19.00 -19.72
N SER A 198 23.77 -18.72 -18.53
CA SER A 198 24.06 -17.36 -18.09
C SER A 198 25.12 -16.69 -18.96
N ALA A 199 24.97 -15.40 -19.17
CA ALA A 199 26.05 -14.59 -19.69
C ALA A 199 27.27 -14.62 -18.75
N PRO A 200 28.47 -14.23 -19.22
CA PRO A 200 29.65 -14.15 -18.38
C PRO A 200 29.40 -13.29 -17.12
N LEU A 201 29.95 -13.72 -15.98
CA LEU A 201 29.76 -13.04 -14.69
C LEU A 201 30.06 -11.54 -14.75
N LYS A 202 31.17 -11.16 -15.44
CA LYS A 202 31.57 -9.75 -15.58
C LYS A 202 30.46 -8.93 -16.28
N ALA A 203 29.85 -9.44 -17.34
CA ALA A 203 28.77 -8.80 -18.06
C ALA A 203 27.50 -8.73 -17.19
N THR A 204 27.19 -9.80 -16.46
CA THR A 204 26.05 -9.87 -15.54
C THR A 204 26.19 -8.84 -14.40
N PHE A 205 27.34 -8.75 -13.76
CA PHE A 205 27.59 -7.74 -12.69
C PHE A 205 27.51 -6.31 -13.22
N LYS A 206 28.08 -6.05 -14.39
CA LYS A 206 28.00 -4.72 -15.02
C LYS A 206 26.55 -4.31 -15.26
N GLU A 207 25.76 -5.20 -15.83
CA GLU A 207 24.35 -4.92 -16.13
C GLU A 207 23.50 -4.80 -14.84
N ALA A 208 23.77 -5.64 -13.85
CA ALA A 208 23.16 -5.52 -12.51
C ALA A 208 23.42 -4.15 -11.89
N GLY A 209 24.68 -3.69 -11.93
CA GLY A 209 25.06 -2.37 -11.42
C GLY A 209 24.34 -1.22 -12.14
N VAL A 210 24.19 -1.31 -13.46
CA VAL A 210 23.44 -0.32 -14.24
C VAL A 210 21.97 -0.32 -13.85
N ASN A 211 21.34 -1.50 -13.72
CA ASN A 211 19.94 -1.63 -13.31
C ASN A 211 19.73 -1.08 -11.89
N ILE A 212 20.60 -1.44 -10.95
CA ILE A 212 20.53 -0.92 -9.56
C ILE A 212 20.67 0.61 -9.57
N SER A 213 21.60 1.17 -10.30
CA SER A 213 21.82 2.63 -10.34
C SER A 213 20.61 3.41 -10.85
N VAL A 214 19.85 2.83 -11.77
CA VAL A 214 18.62 3.42 -12.31
C VAL A 214 17.45 3.24 -11.34
N GLY A 215 17.27 2.03 -10.80
CA GLY A 215 16.11 1.69 -9.99
C GLY A 215 16.19 2.12 -8.53
N ILE A 216 17.39 2.33 -7.99
CA ILE A 216 17.58 2.64 -6.57
C ILE A 216 16.86 3.92 -6.13
N LYS A 217 16.71 4.89 -7.01
CA LYS A 217 15.97 6.14 -6.73
C LYS A 217 14.49 5.88 -6.51
N LEU A 218 13.91 4.99 -7.33
CA LEU A 218 12.50 4.58 -7.18
C LEU A 218 12.33 3.73 -5.92
N LEU A 219 13.26 2.83 -5.65
CA LEU A 219 13.29 2.04 -4.42
C LEU A 219 13.27 2.95 -3.19
N PHE A 220 14.18 3.93 -3.09
CA PHE A 220 14.22 4.86 -1.95
C PHE A 220 12.94 5.69 -1.80
N ALA A 221 12.31 6.10 -2.90
CA ALA A 221 11.02 6.78 -2.83
C ALA A 221 9.92 5.88 -2.26
N ASN A 222 9.90 4.60 -2.64
CA ASN A 222 8.95 3.62 -2.13
C ASN A 222 9.21 3.28 -0.65
N ILE A 223 10.49 3.07 -0.26
CA ILE A 223 10.88 2.86 1.14
C ILE A 223 10.42 4.05 2.00
N ALA A 224 10.76 5.27 1.58
CA ALA A 224 10.40 6.46 2.32
C ALA A 224 8.88 6.58 2.51
N SER A 225 8.09 6.28 1.48
CA SER A 225 6.62 6.27 1.58
C SER A 225 6.11 5.26 2.61
N MET A 226 6.69 4.06 2.67
CA MET A 226 6.31 3.02 3.63
C MET A 226 6.77 3.35 5.06
N LEU A 227 7.93 3.98 5.21
CA LEU A 227 8.49 4.33 6.51
C LEU A 227 7.70 5.43 7.23
N VAL A 228 6.92 6.25 6.53
CA VAL A 228 6.08 7.29 7.16
C VAL A 228 5.19 6.71 8.26
N THR A 229 4.60 5.54 8.02
CA THR A 229 3.80 4.81 9.02
C THR A 229 4.60 3.71 9.71
N GLY A 230 5.56 3.12 9.02
CA GLY A 230 6.36 1.99 9.50
C GLY A 230 7.24 2.30 10.70
N ILE A 231 7.82 3.52 10.77
CA ILE A 231 8.65 3.94 11.91
C ILE A 231 7.82 3.96 13.21
N VAL A 232 6.59 4.46 13.16
CA VAL A 232 5.71 4.46 14.34
C VAL A 232 5.35 3.04 14.74
N GLN A 233 5.02 2.17 13.78
CA GLN A 233 4.71 0.76 14.05
C GLN A 233 5.92 0.03 14.66
N TRP A 234 7.12 0.23 14.11
CA TRP A 234 8.35 -0.31 14.69
C TRP A 234 8.60 0.21 16.12
N GLY A 235 8.40 1.50 16.35
CA GLY A 235 8.52 2.10 17.68
C GLY A 235 7.57 1.47 18.70
N ILE A 236 6.31 1.23 18.29
CA ILE A 236 5.31 0.58 19.15
C ILE A 236 5.72 -0.84 19.47
N GLN A 237 6.16 -1.62 18.46
CA GLN A 237 6.66 -2.98 18.65
C GLN A 237 7.86 -3.04 19.62
N ALA A 238 8.73 -2.02 19.58
CA ALA A 238 9.93 -1.97 20.43
C ALA A 238 9.64 -1.60 21.89
N LYS A 239 8.48 -0.98 22.19
CA LYS A 239 8.20 -0.42 23.53
C LYS A 239 6.98 -0.98 24.23
N TRP A 240 6.08 -1.63 23.53
CA TRP A 240 4.87 -2.26 24.08
C TRP A 240 4.90 -3.78 23.84
N ASP A 241 4.05 -4.49 24.53
CA ASP A 241 3.87 -5.92 24.41
C ASP A 241 3.29 -6.32 23.05
N VAL A 242 3.42 -7.59 22.71
CA VAL A 242 2.97 -8.17 21.45
C VAL A 242 1.46 -8.07 21.30
N ALA A 243 0.70 -8.22 22.39
CA ALA A 243 -0.76 -8.10 22.36
C ALA A 243 -1.21 -6.69 22.02
N THR A 244 -0.61 -5.66 22.62
CA THR A 244 -0.84 -4.24 22.29
C THR A 244 -0.49 -3.95 20.83
N TYR A 245 0.66 -4.43 20.34
CA TYR A 245 1.03 -4.31 18.94
C TYR A 245 0.00 -4.98 18.02
N GLY A 246 -0.50 -6.16 18.40
CA GLY A 246 -1.54 -6.89 17.69
C GLY A 246 -2.84 -6.09 17.57
N LYS A 247 -3.31 -5.50 18.67
CA LYS A 247 -4.51 -4.65 18.73
C LYS A 247 -4.39 -3.43 17.80
N ILE A 248 -3.24 -2.76 17.80
CA ILE A 248 -3.00 -1.57 16.95
C ILE A 248 -2.87 -1.97 15.48
N SER A 249 -2.12 -3.03 15.19
CA SER A 249 -1.98 -3.54 13.84
C SER A 249 -3.30 -4.03 13.25
N PHE A 250 -4.21 -4.54 14.09
CA PHE A 250 -5.59 -4.84 13.69
C PHE A 250 -6.31 -3.58 13.21
N THR A 251 -6.25 -2.52 13.98
CA THR A 251 -6.89 -1.23 13.65
C THR A 251 -6.35 -0.64 12.34
N LEU A 252 -5.03 -0.65 12.16
CA LEU A 252 -4.39 -0.22 10.92
C LEU A 252 -4.78 -1.12 9.74
N SER A 253 -5.00 -2.41 9.97
CA SER A 253 -5.42 -3.34 8.93
C SER A 253 -6.84 -3.08 8.45
N ILE A 254 -7.75 -2.64 9.31
CA ILE A 254 -9.09 -2.18 8.91
C ILE A 254 -8.97 -0.96 7.99
N SER A 255 -8.17 0.04 8.38
CA SER A 255 -7.91 1.22 7.53
C SER A 255 -7.30 0.83 6.17
N ASN A 256 -6.37 -0.13 6.16
CA ASN A 256 -5.76 -0.63 4.93
C ASN A 256 -6.71 -1.43 4.03
N LEU A 257 -7.69 -2.13 4.58
CA LEU A 257 -8.74 -2.78 3.77
C LEU A 257 -9.50 -1.75 2.96
N LEU A 258 -9.89 -0.64 3.57
CA LEU A 258 -10.58 0.45 2.88
C LEU A 258 -9.70 1.06 1.78
N LEU A 259 -8.41 1.26 2.08
CA LEU A 259 -7.46 1.76 1.10
C LEU A 259 -7.30 0.82 -0.10
N GLN A 260 -7.36 -0.50 0.08
CA GLN A 260 -7.29 -1.47 -1.02
C GLN A 260 -8.47 -1.34 -2.00
N PHE A 261 -9.69 -1.10 -1.51
CA PHE A 261 -10.84 -0.81 -2.37
C PHE A 261 -10.60 0.46 -3.21
N ILE A 262 -10.12 1.51 -2.57
CA ILE A 262 -9.86 2.79 -3.24
C ILE A 262 -8.72 2.64 -4.26
N SER A 263 -7.67 1.90 -3.94
CA SER A 263 -6.51 1.68 -4.83
C SER A 263 -6.86 0.94 -6.12
N ALA A 264 -7.91 0.11 -6.12
CA ALA A 264 -8.40 -0.53 -7.33
C ALA A 264 -8.87 0.50 -8.38
N VAL A 265 -9.36 1.65 -7.94
CA VAL A 265 -9.76 2.78 -8.81
C VAL A 265 -8.53 3.46 -9.43
N ALA A 266 -7.42 3.56 -8.69
CA ALA A 266 -6.17 4.20 -9.16
C ALA A 266 -5.59 3.51 -10.40
N LEU A 267 -5.71 2.18 -10.50
CA LEU A 267 -5.20 1.40 -11.63
C LEU A 267 -5.81 1.82 -12.98
N VAL A 268 -7.07 2.26 -12.96
CA VAL A 268 -7.76 2.72 -14.17
C VAL A 268 -7.50 4.21 -14.43
N LEU A 269 -7.35 4.98 -13.36
CA LEU A 269 -7.19 6.43 -13.42
C LEU A 269 -5.85 6.86 -14.03
N TYR A 270 -4.74 6.24 -13.61
CA TYR A 270 -3.40 6.62 -14.03
C TYR A 270 -3.17 6.58 -15.56
N PRO A 271 -3.50 5.48 -16.28
CA PRO A 271 -3.36 5.43 -17.73
C PRO A 271 -4.22 6.46 -18.47
N THR A 272 -5.40 6.76 -17.93
CA THR A 272 -6.32 7.75 -18.50
C THR A 272 -5.74 9.16 -18.40
N LEU A 273 -5.24 9.53 -17.22
CA LEU A 273 -4.62 10.85 -17.00
C LEU A 273 -3.34 11.03 -17.82
N ARG A 274 -2.55 9.98 -18.02
CA ARG A 274 -1.31 10.07 -18.82
C ARG A 274 -1.56 10.34 -20.31
N ARG A 275 -2.75 10.02 -20.82
CA ARG A 275 -3.17 10.26 -22.21
C ARG A 275 -3.87 11.61 -22.39
N THR A 276 -4.18 12.30 -21.31
CA THR A 276 -4.91 13.57 -21.31
C THR A 276 -3.97 14.74 -21.62
N ASN A 277 -4.45 15.71 -22.37
CA ASN A 277 -3.71 16.94 -22.66
C ASN A 277 -3.41 17.72 -21.38
N ARG A 278 -2.23 18.35 -21.33
CA ARG A 278 -1.75 19.07 -20.13
C ARG A 278 -2.69 20.18 -19.67
N GLU A 279 -3.37 20.85 -20.60
CA GLU A 279 -4.33 21.93 -20.30
C GLU A 279 -5.55 21.42 -19.55
N SER A 280 -6.03 20.22 -19.88
CA SER A 280 -7.17 19.58 -19.22
C SER A 280 -6.82 18.96 -17.85
N LEU A 281 -5.53 18.70 -17.57
CA LEU A 281 -5.10 18.05 -16.33
C LEU A 281 -5.50 18.82 -15.08
N THR A 282 -5.45 20.15 -15.11
CA THR A 282 -5.84 21.02 -13.99
C THR A 282 -7.32 20.92 -13.66
N GLY A 283 -8.18 20.99 -14.70
CA GLY A 283 -9.62 20.84 -14.53
C GLY A 283 -10.00 19.46 -14.00
N ILE A 284 -9.37 18.41 -14.54
CA ILE A 284 -9.59 17.03 -14.07
C ILE A 284 -9.10 16.85 -12.64
N TYR A 285 -7.99 17.49 -12.24
CA TYR A 285 -7.50 17.46 -10.86
C TYR A 285 -8.54 17.98 -9.88
N CYS A 286 -9.13 19.15 -10.14
CA CYS A 286 -10.16 19.75 -9.28
C CYS A 286 -11.40 18.84 -9.17
N VAL A 287 -11.84 18.25 -10.29
CA VAL A 287 -12.97 17.32 -10.32
C VAL A 287 -12.65 16.06 -9.51
N LEU A 288 -11.50 15.42 -9.75
CA LEU A 288 -11.09 14.21 -9.05
C LEU A 288 -10.89 14.44 -7.54
N ARG A 289 -10.34 15.60 -7.19
CA ARG A 289 -10.17 15.99 -5.79
C ARG A 289 -11.51 16.02 -5.06
N ASN A 290 -12.51 16.68 -5.61
CA ASN A 290 -13.83 16.78 -5.01
C ASN A 290 -14.57 15.44 -5.01
N VAL A 291 -14.51 14.67 -6.11
CA VAL A 291 -15.10 13.33 -6.22
C VAL A 291 -14.48 12.35 -5.24
N LEU A 292 -13.19 12.50 -4.92
CA LEU A 292 -12.52 11.65 -3.95
C LEU A 292 -12.78 12.14 -2.51
N MET A 293 -12.53 13.41 -2.22
CA MET A 293 -12.51 13.89 -0.83
C MET A 293 -13.89 14.03 -0.21
N VAL A 294 -14.88 14.48 -0.97
CA VAL A 294 -16.24 14.66 -0.43
C VAL A 294 -16.82 13.33 0.07
N PRO A 295 -16.88 12.25 -0.75
CA PRO A 295 -17.40 10.97 -0.26
C PRO A 295 -16.52 10.33 0.82
N THR A 296 -15.19 10.41 0.71
CA THR A 296 -14.31 9.73 1.67
C THR A 296 -14.35 10.39 3.06
N LEU A 297 -14.50 11.71 3.13
CA LEU A 297 -14.77 12.38 4.41
C LEU A 297 -16.15 12.01 4.96
N GLY A 298 -17.19 11.93 4.13
CA GLY A 298 -18.49 11.40 4.54
C GLY A 298 -18.42 9.97 5.05
N PHE A 299 -17.52 9.17 4.45
CA PHE A 299 -17.28 7.79 4.85
C PHE A 299 -16.70 7.65 6.27
N LEU A 300 -16.13 8.70 6.89
CA LEU A 300 -15.77 8.66 8.31
C LEU A 300 -16.97 8.36 9.20
N ALA A 301 -18.19 8.72 8.81
CA ALA A 301 -19.39 8.32 9.52
C ALA A 301 -19.60 6.79 9.56
N ALA A 302 -19.04 6.05 8.60
CA ALA A 302 -19.07 4.59 8.60
C ALA A 302 -18.26 3.97 9.76
N TYR A 303 -17.38 4.74 10.41
CA TYR A 303 -16.70 4.30 11.63
C TYR A 303 -17.70 3.75 12.67
N TYR A 304 -18.80 4.44 12.92
CA TYR A 304 -19.75 4.08 13.98
C TYR A 304 -20.41 2.71 13.77
N PRO A 305 -21.02 2.40 12.62
CA PRO A 305 -21.53 1.06 12.38
C PRO A 305 -20.42 0.00 12.34
N VAL A 306 -19.20 0.35 11.86
CA VAL A 306 -18.05 -0.55 11.87
C VAL A 306 -17.59 -0.83 13.30
N GLU A 307 -17.48 0.18 14.16
CA GLU A 307 -17.16 0.04 15.58
C GLU A 307 -18.17 -0.87 16.29
N LEU A 308 -19.47 -0.64 16.08
CA LEU A 308 -20.54 -1.46 16.66
C LEU A 308 -20.43 -2.93 16.22
N LEU A 309 -20.27 -3.15 14.92
CA LEU A 309 -20.12 -4.48 14.34
C LEU A 309 -18.88 -5.19 14.88
N LEU A 310 -17.75 -4.53 14.91
CA LEU A 310 -16.48 -5.10 15.37
C LEU A 310 -16.47 -5.33 16.88
N SER A 311 -17.07 -4.46 17.68
CA SER A 311 -17.18 -4.65 19.12
C SER A 311 -18.03 -5.89 19.46
N TYR A 312 -19.08 -6.16 18.68
CA TYR A 312 -19.86 -7.39 18.80
C TYR A 312 -19.11 -8.62 18.26
N TRP A 313 -18.47 -8.49 17.11
CA TRP A 313 -17.77 -9.58 16.43
C TRP A 313 -16.47 -9.99 17.14
N LEU A 314 -15.70 -9.01 17.66
CA LEU A 314 -14.37 -9.15 18.23
C LEU A 314 -14.28 -8.46 19.60
N PRO A 315 -15.00 -8.92 20.64
CA PRO A 315 -15.03 -8.25 21.95
C PRO A 315 -13.64 -8.15 22.60
N GLN A 316 -12.74 -9.09 22.34
CA GLN A 316 -11.35 -9.06 22.83
C GLN A 316 -10.52 -7.89 22.24
N TYR A 317 -10.99 -7.24 21.18
CA TYR A 317 -10.40 -6.04 20.59
C TYR A 317 -11.17 -4.75 20.93
N ALA A 318 -12.17 -4.79 21.82
CA ALA A 318 -13.01 -3.63 22.16
C ALA A 318 -12.19 -2.42 22.63
N GLU A 319 -11.11 -2.65 23.41
CA GLU A 319 -10.19 -1.59 23.84
C GLU A 319 -9.50 -0.91 22.65
N SER A 320 -9.18 -1.66 21.60
CA SER A 320 -8.52 -1.14 20.41
C SER A 320 -9.44 -0.27 19.53
N MET A 321 -10.77 -0.33 19.72
CA MET A 321 -11.72 0.52 19.00
C MET A 321 -11.51 2.01 19.31
N ARG A 322 -11.05 2.33 20.53
CA ARG A 322 -10.67 3.71 20.88
C ARG A 322 -9.51 4.23 20.03
N TYR A 323 -8.56 3.37 19.70
CA TYR A 323 -7.45 3.71 18.79
C TYR A 323 -7.90 3.72 17.33
N MET A 324 -8.89 2.91 16.99
CA MET A 324 -9.49 2.90 15.65
C MET A 324 -10.11 4.26 15.32
N ALA A 325 -10.79 4.92 16.27
CA ALA A 325 -11.32 6.27 16.08
C ALA A 325 -10.22 7.28 15.67
N ILE A 326 -9.02 7.15 16.26
CA ILE A 326 -7.88 8.02 15.91
C ILE A 326 -7.30 7.63 14.54
N LEU A 327 -7.14 6.33 14.26
CA LEU A 327 -6.44 5.84 13.07
C LEU A 327 -7.32 5.78 11.81
N PHE A 328 -8.65 5.80 11.96
CA PHE A 328 -9.58 5.68 10.83
C PHE A 328 -9.36 6.74 9.74
N PRO A 329 -9.08 8.03 10.07
CA PRO A 329 -8.77 9.05 9.06
C PRO A 329 -7.51 8.79 8.24
N VAL A 330 -6.61 7.89 8.69
CA VAL A 330 -5.40 7.52 7.92
C VAL A 330 -5.76 7.05 6.52
N CYS A 331 -6.86 6.27 6.37
CA CYS A 331 -7.28 5.76 5.07
C CYS A 331 -7.62 6.89 4.07
N ILE A 332 -8.17 8.02 4.53
CA ILE A 332 -8.53 9.17 3.69
C ILE A 332 -7.27 9.83 3.12
N TYR A 333 -6.33 10.17 4.00
CA TYR A 333 -5.08 10.81 3.56
C TYR A 333 -4.21 9.86 2.74
N ALA A 334 -4.19 8.56 3.06
CA ALA A 334 -3.52 7.55 2.27
C ALA A 334 -4.17 7.39 0.88
N ALA A 335 -5.49 7.42 0.79
CA ALA A 335 -6.23 7.40 -0.46
C ALA A 335 -5.95 8.66 -1.30
N LYS A 336 -6.04 9.84 -0.70
CA LYS A 336 -5.71 11.12 -1.34
C LYS A 336 -4.27 11.13 -1.84
N ASN A 337 -3.33 10.65 -1.02
CA ASN A 337 -1.92 10.57 -1.40
C ASN A 337 -1.71 9.63 -2.59
N THR A 338 -2.31 8.44 -2.57
CA THR A 338 -2.14 7.43 -3.62
C THR A 338 -2.83 7.82 -4.92
N LEU A 339 -4.14 8.17 -4.86
CA LEU A 339 -4.96 8.44 -6.04
C LEU A 339 -4.69 9.78 -6.67
N LEU A 340 -4.46 10.80 -5.86
CA LEU A 340 -4.35 12.17 -6.34
C LEU A 340 -2.89 12.62 -6.36
N VAL A 341 -2.23 12.70 -5.20
CA VAL A 341 -0.91 13.31 -5.07
C VAL A 341 0.15 12.55 -5.85
N ASN A 342 0.36 11.26 -5.53
CA ASN A 342 1.40 10.45 -6.16
C ASN A 342 1.12 10.22 -7.64
N THR A 343 -0.16 10.02 -8.02
CA THR A 343 -0.56 9.83 -9.41
C THR A 343 -0.21 11.07 -10.24
N TYR A 344 -0.56 12.27 -9.77
CA TYR A 344 -0.26 13.51 -10.49
C TYR A 344 1.22 13.89 -10.47
N LEU A 345 1.94 13.65 -9.35
CA LEU A 345 3.40 13.84 -9.31
C LEU A 345 4.11 12.98 -10.36
N ASN A 346 3.66 11.73 -10.55
CA ASN A 346 4.20 10.84 -11.56
C ASN A 346 3.80 11.26 -12.99
N VAL A 347 2.55 11.68 -13.23
CA VAL A 347 2.09 12.18 -14.53
C VAL A 347 2.85 13.46 -14.92
N CYS A 348 3.11 14.34 -13.95
CA CYS A 348 3.86 15.59 -14.15
C CYS A 348 5.39 15.40 -14.15
N ARG A 349 5.90 14.16 -14.05
CA ARG A 349 7.34 13.82 -13.97
C ARG A 349 8.08 14.56 -12.86
N MET A 350 7.48 14.60 -11.68
CA MET A 350 8.02 15.27 -10.50
C MET A 350 8.56 14.27 -9.45
N GLU A 351 9.14 13.16 -9.89
CA GLU A 351 9.59 12.05 -9.02
C GLU A 351 10.64 12.52 -8.00
N LYS A 352 11.52 13.46 -8.38
CA LYS A 352 12.47 14.06 -7.42
C LYS A 352 11.77 14.79 -6.27
N LYS A 353 10.73 15.56 -6.59
CA LYS A 353 9.95 16.25 -5.54
C LYS A 353 9.19 15.27 -4.67
N MET A 354 8.62 14.23 -5.24
CA MET A 354 7.98 13.13 -4.49
C MET A 354 8.97 12.48 -3.51
N LEU A 355 10.21 12.22 -3.93
CA LEU A 355 11.25 11.70 -3.03
C LEU A 355 11.53 12.65 -1.86
N TYR A 356 11.70 13.96 -2.12
CA TYR A 356 11.93 14.95 -1.05
C TYR A 356 10.76 15.07 -0.08
N ILE A 357 9.51 15.02 -0.58
CA ILE A 357 8.31 15.02 0.25
C ILE A 357 8.31 13.80 1.17
N ASN A 358 8.58 12.62 0.61
CA ASN A 358 8.61 11.39 1.38
C ASN A 358 9.74 11.39 2.42
N LEU A 359 10.93 11.86 2.08
CA LEU A 359 12.05 11.98 3.02
C LEU A 359 11.76 12.98 4.16
N ALA A 360 11.17 14.12 3.84
CA ALA A 360 10.73 15.08 4.86
C ALA A 360 9.67 14.46 5.78
N SER A 361 8.72 13.72 5.21
CA SER A 361 7.69 13.01 5.99
C SER A 361 8.29 11.91 6.88
N VAL A 362 9.31 11.20 6.43
CA VAL A 362 10.06 10.23 7.25
C VAL A 362 10.78 10.91 8.41
N ALA A 363 11.41 12.07 8.17
CA ALA A 363 12.06 12.83 9.24
C ALA A 363 11.04 13.29 10.31
N VAL A 364 9.87 13.78 9.88
CA VAL A 364 8.77 14.14 10.80
C VAL A 364 8.27 12.89 11.54
N ALA A 365 8.09 11.76 10.86
CA ALA A 365 7.66 10.51 11.47
C ALA A 365 8.69 10.00 12.50
N ALA A 366 9.98 10.07 12.21
CA ALA A 366 11.04 9.71 13.15
C ALA A 366 11.02 10.61 14.40
N LEU A 367 10.90 11.93 14.20
CA LEU A 367 10.83 12.90 15.31
C LEU A 367 9.59 12.67 16.19
N THR A 368 8.41 12.59 15.58
CA THR A 368 7.15 12.36 16.32
C THR A 368 7.16 11.01 17.03
N THR A 369 7.76 9.97 16.45
CA THR A 369 7.93 8.66 17.11
C THR A 369 8.92 8.75 18.27
N ALA A 370 10.06 9.43 18.09
CA ALA A 370 11.02 9.65 19.16
C ALA A 370 10.36 10.32 20.37
N VAL A 371 9.55 11.33 20.14
CA VAL A 371 8.83 12.04 21.21
C VAL A 371 7.71 11.18 21.80
N SER A 372 6.78 10.67 20.99
CA SER A 372 5.58 10.00 21.49
C SER A 372 5.85 8.62 22.10
N VAL A 373 6.76 7.83 21.46
CA VAL A 373 7.03 6.44 21.83
C VAL A 373 8.18 6.34 22.85
N PHE A 374 9.31 7.00 22.55
CA PHE A 374 10.54 6.80 23.35
C PHE A 374 10.64 7.79 24.52
N ALA A 375 10.27 9.07 24.34
CA ALA A 375 10.34 10.06 25.41
C ALA A 375 9.11 10.00 26.30
N LEU A 376 7.90 10.16 25.75
CA LEU A 376 6.66 10.25 26.51
C LEU A 376 6.01 8.91 26.81
N ARG A 377 6.37 7.82 26.11
CA ARG A 377 5.79 6.48 26.23
C ARG A 377 4.25 6.50 26.21
N ASN A 378 3.67 7.32 25.36
CA ASN A 378 2.23 7.53 25.30
C ASN A 378 1.67 6.96 23.99
N LEU A 379 0.92 5.87 24.11
CA LEU A 379 0.36 5.14 22.99
C LEU A 379 -0.65 5.98 22.19
N THR A 380 -1.46 6.79 22.86
CA THR A 380 -2.43 7.67 22.19
C THR A 380 -1.71 8.73 21.33
N LEU A 381 -0.63 9.33 21.83
CA LEU A 381 0.19 10.26 21.05
C LEU A 381 0.88 9.57 19.88
N ALA A 382 1.33 8.31 20.05
CA ALA A 382 1.87 7.52 18.96
C ALA A 382 0.82 7.27 17.86
N MET A 383 -0.44 7.01 18.22
CA MET A 383 -1.54 6.87 17.24
C MET A 383 -1.86 8.18 16.53
N ILE A 384 -1.91 9.28 17.26
CA ILE A 384 -2.11 10.62 16.67
C ILE A 384 -0.96 10.94 15.71
N SER A 385 0.28 10.57 16.05
CA SER A 385 1.43 10.82 15.17
C SER A 385 1.32 10.11 13.82
N VAL A 386 0.73 8.91 13.76
CA VAL A 386 0.48 8.21 12.49
C VAL A 386 -0.41 9.06 11.58
N VAL A 387 -1.50 9.61 12.11
CA VAL A 387 -2.43 10.46 11.35
C VAL A 387 -1.74 11.75 10.90
N VAL A 388 -1.06 12.43 11.83
CA VAL A 388 -0.34 13.69 11.55
C VAL A 388 0.71 13.50 10.47
N ASN A 389 1.49 12.41 10.54
CA ASN A 389 2.52 12.11 9.54
C ASN A 389 1.90 11.86 8.16
N GLN A 390 0.80 11.13 8.09
CA GLN A 390 0.10 10.88 6.82
C GLN A 390 -0.53 12.15 6.25
N MET A 391 -1.11 12.99 7.12
CA MET A 391 -1.61 14.32 6.75
C MET A 391 -0.49 15.21 6.22
N PHE A 392 0.64 15.27 6.93
CA PHE A 392 1.80 16.07 6.52
C PHE A 392 2.31 15.66 5.13
N CYS A 393 2.50 14.36 4.90
CA CYS A 393 2.92 13.83 3.60
C CYS A 393 1.95 14.24 2.48
N CYS A 394 0.65 14.04 2.71
CA CYS A 394 -0.39 14.33 1.74
C CYS A 394 -0.51 15.84 1.43
N ILE A 395 -0.58 16.68 2.47
CA ILE A 395 -0.74 18.13 2.32
C ILE A 395 0.49 18.76 1.66
N THR A 396 1.70 18.36 2.09
CA THR A 396 2.95 18.85 1.49
C THR A 396 3.02 18.49 0.00
N GLY A 397 2.64 17.25 -0.34
CA GLY A 397 2.57 16.82 -1.73
C GLY A 397 1.56 17.63 -2.55
N GLU A 398 0.40 17.90 -2.00
CA GLU A 398 -0.63 18.69 -2.64
C GLU A 398 -0.22 20.17 -2.81
N ILE A 399 0.45 20.77 -1.83
CA ILE A 399 1.00 22.14 -1.96
C ILE A 399 2.04 22.21 -3.09
N VAL A 400 2.90 21.21 -3.22
CA VAL A 400 3.88 21.15 -4.32
C VAL A 400 3.20 21.02 -5.68
N LEU A 401 2.13 20.24 -5.78
CA LEU A 401 1.32 20.12 -7.00
C LEU A 401 0.56 21.40 -7.31
N SER A 402 -0.06 22.03 -6.31
CA SER A 402 -0.86 23.25 -6.47
C SER A 402 -0.05 24.38 -7.09
N LYS A 403 1.20 24.54 -6.68
CA LYS A 403 2.13 25.54 -7.26
C LYS A 403 2.43 25.23 -8.75
N ARG A 404 2.48 23.96 -9.14
CA ARG A 404 2.75 23.55 -10.54
C ARG A 404 1.53 23.70 -11.42
N MET A 405 0.36 23.46 -10.87
CA MET A 405 -0.92 23.43 -11.59
C MET A 405 -1.69 24.76 -11.46
N ASN A 406 -1.17 25.70 -10.68
CA ASN A 406 -1.81 26.99 -10.37
C ASN A 406 -3.23 26.83 -9.81
N VAL A 407 -3.41 25.91 -8.82
CA VAL A 407 -4.69 25.61 -8.18
C VAL A 407 -4.63 26.01 -6.71
N ALA A 408 -5.63 26.70 -6.22
CA ALA A 408 -5.73 27.04 -4.79
C ALA A 408 -6.29 25.84 -4.01
N VAL A 409 -5.47 25.23 -3.13
CA VAL A 409 -5.83 24.06 -2.32
C VAL A 409 -5.86 24.36 -0.82
N ALA A 410 -5.42 25.55 -0.40
CA ALA A 410 -5.25 25.87 1.01
C ALA A 410 -6.56 25.80 1.80
N LYS A 411 -7.64 26.43 1.29
CA LYS A 411 -8.97 26.40 1.91
C LYS A 411 -9.45 24.97 2.14
N ASP A 412 -9.29 24.16 1.13
CA ASP A 412 -9.77 22.78 1.13
C ASP A 412 -8.99 21.92 2.12
N ASN A 413 -7.66 22.04 2.16
CA ASN A 413 -6.83 21.34 3.13
C ASN A 413 -7.17 21.75 4.57
N VAL A 414 -7.43 23.02 4.82
CA VAL A 414 -7.85 23.49 6.16
C VAL A 414 -9.19 22.86 6.54
N LEU A 415 -10.18 22.87 5.66
CA LEU A 415 -11.49 22.26 5.94
C LEU A 415 -11.40 20.77 6.20
N GLU A 416 -10.58 20.03 5.43
CA GLU A 416 -10.36 18.61 5.60
C GLU A 416 -9.68 18.29 6.95
N VAL A 417 -8.68 19.09 7.32
CA VAL A 417 -8.00 18.96 8.62
C VAL A 417 -8.96 19.25 9.77
N LEU A 418 -9.72 20.35 9.68
CA LEU A 418 -10.71 20.71 10.71
C LEU A 418 -11.76 19.62 10.91
N LEU A 419 -12.28 19.05 9.81
CA LEU A 419 -13.24 17.95 9.88
C LEU A 419 -12.63 16.68 10.47
N THR A 420 -11.36 16.40 10.18
CA THR A 420 -10.62 15.27 10.76
C THR A 420 -10.40 15.47 12.26
N VAL A 421 -9.99 16.67 12.66
CA VAL A 421 -9.81 17.03 14.09
C VAL A 421 -11.15 16.95 14.83
N LEU A 422 -12.23 17.43 14.22
CA LEU A 422 -13.58 17.29 14.76
C LEU A 422 -13.94 15.80 14.96
N PHE A 423 -13.71 14.95 13.94
CA PHE A 423 -13.99 13.53 14.02
C PHE A 423 -13.23 12.86 15.18
N VAL A 424 -11.92 13.07 15.26
CA VAL A 424 -11.08 12.49 16.31
C VAL A 424 -11.46 13.04 17.69
N GLY A 425 -11.68 14.35 17.81
CA GLY A 425 -12.05 15.01 19.05
C GLY A 425 -13.40 14.53 19.59
N VAL A 426 -14.42 14.50 18.73
CA VAL A 426 -15.75 14.04 19.11
C VAL A 426 -15.72 12.57 19.56
N ASN A 427 -15.01 11.70 18.85
CA ASN A 427 -14.91 10.29 19.23
C ASN A 427 -14.07 10.07 20.50
N ARG A 428 -13.09 10.94 20.77
CA ARG A 428 -12.25 10.82 21.97
C ARG A 428 -12.94 11.31 23.24
N PHE A 429 -13.74 12.38 23.16
CA PHE A 429 -14.28 13.06 24.32
C PHE A 429 -15.78 12.84 24.55
N ILE A 430 -16.54 12.57 23.50
CA ILE A 430 -18.01 12.47 23.57
C ILE A 430 -18.46 11.04 23.30
N GLY A 431 -18.11 10.48 22.14
CA GLY A 431 -18.48 9.12 21.72
C GLY A 431 -19.99 8.94 21.50
N GLY A 432 -20.39 7.68 21.23
CA GLY A 432 -21.80 7.28 21.11
C GLY A 432 -22.59 8.03 20.03
N TRP A 433 -23.92 8.01 20.13
CA TRP A 433 -24.83 8.62 19.15
C TRP A 433 -24.71 10.15 19.07
N THR A 434 -24.38 10.82 20.16
CA THR A 434 -24.09 12.26 20.18
C THR A 434 -22.86 12.58 19.35
N GLY A 435 -21.85 11.71 19.39
CA GLY A 435 -20.67 11.82 18.54
C GLY A 435 -21.01 11.72 17.05
N VAL A 436 -21.86 10.76 16.67
CA VAL A 436 -22.38 10.63 15.30
C VAL A 436 -23.05 11.92 14.84
N ALA A 437 -23.99 12.44 15.66
CA ALA A 437 -24.76 13.63 15.31
C ALA A 437 -23.86 14.87 15.12
N LEU A 438 -22.90 15.08 16.01
CA LEU A 438 -21.95 16.19 15.92
C LEU A 438 -21.04 16.09 14.69
N TYR A 439 -20.53 14.90 14.39
CA TYR A 439 -19.75 14.69 13.18
C TYR A 439 -20.57 14.93 11.92
N CYS A 440 -21.78 14.38 11.85
CA CYS A 440 -22.70 14.59 10.72
C CYS A 440 -23.05 16.08 10.54
N ALA A 441 -23.28 16.81 11.62
CA ALA A 441 -23.51 18.26 11.56
C ALA A 441 -22.29 19.00 11.00
N GLY A 442 -21.08 18.67 11.47
CA GLY A 442 -19.82 19.19 10.91
C GLY A 442 -19.62 18.86 9.45
N TYR A 443 -19.97 17.63 9.02
CA TYR A 443 -19.90 17.23 7.63
C TYR A 443 -20.93 17.97 6.75
N VAL A 444 -22.14 18.19 7.23
CA VAL A 444 -23.14 19.01 6.53
C VAL A 444 -22.65 20.45 6.36
N LEU A 445 -22.02 21.03 7.39
CA LEU A 445 -21.40 22.36 7.31
C LEU A 445 -20.28 22.38 6.25
N TYR A 446 -19.42 21.34 6.22
CA TYR A 446 -18.39 21.18 5.20
C TYR A 446 -19.01 21.14 3.78
N LEU A 447 -20.09 20.37 3.57
CA LEU A 447 -20.80 20.32 2.28
C LEU A 447 -21.39 21.69 1.91
N ALA A 448 -21.95 22.42 2.85
CA ALA A 448 -22.47 23.77 2.64
C ALA A 448 -21.38 24.75 2.16
N LEU A 449 -20.21 24.72 2.84
CA LEU A 449 -19.04 25.55 2.49
C LEU A 449 -18.44 25.19 1.12
N LYS A 450 -18.56 23.93 0.68
CA LYS A 450 -18.10 23.44 -0.62
C LYS A 450 -19.18 23.34 -1.67
N SER A 451 -20.39 23.80 -1.41
CA SER A 451 -21.54 23.62 -2.29
C SER A 451 -21.31 24.18 -3.72
N ARG A 452 -20.59 25.27 -3.85
CA ARG A 452 -20.23 25.87 -5.16
C ARG A 452 -19.29 24.95 -5.95
N ASP A 453 -18.22 24.48 -5.28
CA ASP A 453 -17.21 23.61 -5.91
C ASP A 453 -17.82 22.24 -6.30
N ILE A 454 -18.74 21.73 -5.48
CA ILE A 454 -19.46 20.47 -5.74
C ILE A 454 -20.38 20.64 -6.95
N LYS A 455 -21.16 21.73 -7.03
CA LYS A 455 -22.04 22.01 -8.18
C LYS A 455 -21.23 22.14 -9.49
N GLU A 456 -20.10 22.83 -9.43
CA GLU A 456 -19.20 22.96 -10.56
C GLU A 456 -18.61 21.62 -11.00
N THR A 457 -18.21 20.78 -10.05
CA THR A 457 -17.74 19.42 -10.30
C THR A 457 -18.78 18.57 -11.01
N PHE A 458 -20.05 18.60 -10.56
CA PHE A 458 -21.14 17.89 -11.22
C PHE A 458 -21.41 18.40 -12.63
N ARG A 459 -21.34 19.73 -12.84
CA ARG A 459 -21.49 20.32 -14.17
C ARG A 459 -20.38 19.85 -15.12
N ASN A 460 -19.13 19.84 -14.65
CA ASN A 460 -17.98 19.40 -15.44
C ASN A 460 -18.04 17.90 -15.76
N LEU A 461 -18.46 17.06 -14.79
CA LEU A 461 -18.68 15.62 -15.02
C LEU A 461 -19.78 15.37 -16.08
N LYS A 462 -20.86 16.13 -16.03
CA LYS A 462 -21.95 16.02 -17.03
C LYS A 462 -21.48 16.46 -18.42
N ALA A 463 -20.65 17.50 -18.51
CA ALA A 463 -20.04 17.95 -19.77
C ALA A 463 -19.09 16.89 -20.35
N LEU A 464 -18.24 16.27 -19.53
CA LEU A 464 -17.34 15.19 -19.95
C LEU A 464 -18.12 13.96 -20.43
N ARG A 465 -19.23 13.61 -19.78
CA ARG A 465 -20.08 12.48 -20.19
C ARG A 465 -20.79 12.71 -21.51
N ASN A 466 -21.18 13.95 -21.79
CA ASN A 466 -21.95 14.31 -23.00
C ASN A 466 -21.07 14.58 -24.23
N GLY A 467 -19.75 14.33 -24.16
CA GLY A 467 -18.82 14.52 -25.30
C GLY A 467 -18.66 15.98 -25.77
N LYS A 468 -19.16 16.94 -25.01
CA LYS A 468 -19.00 18.37 -25.30
C LYS A 468 -17.72 18.88 -24.57
N THR A 469 -16.55 18.47 -25.07
CA THR A 469 -15.40 19.37 -25.02
C THR A 469 -15.71 20.45 -26.04
N GLU A 470 -16.17 21.63 -25.61
CA GLU A 470 -16.21 22.80 -26.44
C GLU A 470 -14.78 23.06 -26.95
N ASP A 471 -14.56 22.79 -28.24
CA ASP A 471 -13.54 23.42 -29.04
C ASP A 471 -13.85 24.93 -29.03
N LYS A 472 -13.42 25.61 -27.98
CA LYS A 472 -13.32 27.07 -28.00
C LYS A 472 -11.98 27.44 -28.61
N ASN A 473 -11.81 27.23 -29.89
CA ASN A 473 -10.90 27.95 -30.76
C ASN A 473 -11.10 27.46 -32.20
N GLY A 474 -12.15 27.95 -32.80
CA GLY A 474 -12.41 27.90 -34.23
C GLY A 474 -13.16 29.16 -34.62
N THR A 475 -12.47 30.00 -35.39
CA THR A 475 -12.91 31.24 -36.06
C THR A 475 -12.84 32.51 -35.19
N ASP A 476 -11.79 33.32 -35.34
CA ASP A 476 -11.60 34.34 -36.38
C ASP A 476 -10.15 34.82 -36.44
#